data_4d865fa1256b61a08465c30842e8437b
#
_entry.id   4d865fa1256b61a08465c30842e8437b
#
_cell.length_a   1.000
_cell.length_b   1.000
_cell.length_c   1.000
_cell.angle_alpha   90.00
_cell.angle_beta   90.00
_cell.angle_gamma   90.00
#
_symmetry.space_group_name_H-M   'P 1'
#
loop_
_entity.id
_entity.type
_entity.pdbx_description
1 polymer ?
#
loop_
_entity_poly.entity_id
_entity_poly.type
_entity_poly.pdbx_seq_one_letter_code
_entity_poly.pdbx_strand_id
1 'polypeptide(L)'
;MIDFDDPAEKIKLNQTTAKDLDNDDQLTNFRSKFVIEDPNLIYLDGNSLGRLPKKTKDLAQEIVSEQWGSRLIRSWNEKWLEDTVRIGDKVGSVVGAKPGEVVLADSTTVCLFKAAVSVLLSNPTRSIILTDDQNFPSDIQALKAAASMVSKDHKVVVIESNGLEAPVEELLEAIDETVALVSLSQVSYRSGCCWDLSTVTKKAHQVGSKVLWDLSHSVGVVPIDLRKDEIDLAIGCTYKYLNGGPGSPAFIYISENCHDLINPIAGWYGSEDPFGFDPYSQPQNDNRRFLTGTPPLVSTLLIEPGIDLVIEAGVQNIRSKSVALSERFLFKAEKELLPLGFSVSSPLKHKNRGSHLSFSHDSALAIGQALINEQSTIPDVRPPDLVRFGFAPLYNTFGEIEESIERVKEVIYGGGIDRWRDATPVVP
;
A
#
# COMPACT_ATOMS: atom_id res chain seq x y z
N MET A 1 13.20 -7.36 -20.06
CA MET A 1 12.46 -6.30 -19.33
C MET A 1 12.19 -5.20 -20.35
N ILE A 2 10.94 -4.74 -20.48
CA ILE A 2 10.56 -3.67 -21.42
C ILE A 2 11.16 -2.36 -20.91
N ASP A 3 11.85 -1.61 -21.78
CA ASP A 3 12.28 -0.24 -21.47
C ASP A 3 11.16 0.74 -21.86
N PHE A 4 10.40 1.18 -20.87
CA PHE A 4 9.27 2.08 -21.08
C PHE A 4 9.67 3.55 -21.36
N ASP A 5 10.96 3.89 -21.31
CA ASP A 5 11.48 5.17 -21.82
C ASP A 5 11.78 5.09 -23.31
N ASP A 6 11.89 3.88 -23.90
CA ASP A 6 12.03 3.68 -25.33
C ASP A 6 10.67 3.72 -26.06
N PRO A 7 10.42 4.70 -26.94
CA PRO A 7 9.18 4.76 -27.71
C PRO A 7 8.92 3.51 -28.57
N ALA A 8 9.97 2.83 -29.04
CA ALA A 8 9.83 1.63 -29.88
C ALA A 8 9.25 0.46 -29.06
N GLU A 9 9.69 0.28 -27.81
CA GLU A 9 9.15 -0.75 -26.91
C GLU A 9 7.69 -0.47 -26.55
N LYS A 10 7.31 0.80 -26.33
CA LYS A 10 5.91 1.19 -26.12
C LYS A 10 5.04 0.92 -27.37
N ILE A 11 5.54 1.22 -28.57
CA ILE A 11 4.82 0.91 -29.80
C ILE A 11 4.62 -0.58 -29.94
N LYS A 12 5.66 -1.38 -29.72
CA LYS A 12 5.61 -2.85 -29.75
C LYS A 12 4.57 -3.38 -28.76
N LEU A 13 4.59 -2.93 -27.50
CA LEU A 13 3.59 -3.30 -26.50
C LEU A 13 2.16 -3.05 -26.99
N ASN A 14 1.94 -1.90 -27.62
CA ASN A 14 0.61 -1.48 -28.08
C ASN A 14 0.17 -2.11 -29.41
N GLN A 15 1.09 -2.67 -30.18
CA GLN A 15 0.80 -3.43 -31.42
C GLN A 15 0.63 -4.93 -31.17
N THR A 16 1.20 -5.47 -30.10
CA THR A 16 1.06 -6.88 -29.73
C THR A 16 -0.34 -7.15 -29.21
N THR A 17 -0.93 -8.30 -29.55
CA THR A 17 -2.27 -8.67 -29.03
C THR A 17 -2.22 -8.97 -27.53
N ALA A 18 -3.33 -8.73 -26.81
CA ALA A 18 -3.40 -9.06 -25.40
C ALA A 18 -3.09 -10.55 -25.13
N LYS A 19 -3.58 -11.43 -26.01
CA LYS A 19 -3.33 -12.87 -25.93
C LYS A 19 -1.83 -13.21 -26.03
N ASP A 20 -1.11 -12.57 -26.95
CA ASP A 20 0.33 -12.82 -27.09
C ASP A 20 1.09 -12.24 -25.87
N LEU A 21 0.69 -11.07 -25.38
CA LEU A 21 1.26 -10.50 -24.15
C LEU A 21 1.02 -11.40 -22.94
N ASP A 22 -0.17 -12.00 -22.80
CA ASP A 22 -0.49 -12.93 -21.71
C ASP A 22 0.28 -14.26 -21.85
N ASN A 23 0.56 -14.72 -23.07
CA ASN A 23 1.36 -15.92 -23.31
C ASN A 23 2.85 -15.70 -22.99
N ASP A 24 3.38 -14.50 -23.26
CA ASP A 24 4.77 -14.13 -23.03
C ASP A 24 5.02 -13.64 -21.59
N ASP A 25 3.97 -13.47 -20.78
CA ASP A 25 4.03 -12.96 -19.42
C ASP A 25 4.70 -13.97 -18.47
N GLN A 26 5.85 -13.59 -17.92
CA GLN A 26 6.58 -14.42 -16.94
C GLN A 26 5.80 -14.68 -15.65
N LEU A 27 4.82 -13.82 -15.32
CA LEU A 27 3.98 -13.95 -14.13
C LEU A 27 2.64 -14.65 -14.40
N THR A 28 2.39 -15.13 -15.61
CA THR A 28 1.09 -15.73 -15.98
C THR A 28 0.70 -16.90 -15.05
N ASN A 29 1.66 -17.70 -14.61
CA ASN A 29 1.43 -18.85 -13.74
C ASN A 29 0.97 -18.47 -12.32
N PHE A 30 1.24 -17.23 -11.87
CA PHE A 30 0.86 -16.79 -10.53
C PHE A 30 -0.65 -16.64 -10.36
N ARG A 31 -1.38 -16.27 -11.43
CA ARG A 31 -2.83 -16.17 -11.40
C ARG A 31 -3.50 -17.46 -10.89
N SER A 32 -2.97 -18.62 -11.28
CA SER A 32 -3.49 -19.92 -10.85
C SER A 32 -3.34 -20.19 -9.35
N LYS A 33 -2.50 -19.42 -8.65
CA LYS A 33 -2.28 -19.53 -7.20
C LYS A 33 -3.31 -18.79 -6.36
N PHE A 34 -4.19 -18.00 -6.99
CA PHE A 34 -5.29 -17.28 -6.35
C PHE A 34 -6.63 -17.99 -6.53
N VAL A 35 -7.55 -17.71 -5.60
CA VAL A 35 -8.94 -18.14 -5.71
C VAL A 35 -9.66 -17.22 -6.69
N ILE A 36 -10.10 -17.80 -7.81
CA ILE A 36 -10.88 -17.14 -8.87
C ILE A 36 -12.05 -18.05 -9.18
N GLU A 37 -13.19 -17.81 -8.53
CA GLU A 37 -14.40 -18.65 -8.68
C GLU A 37 -15.19 -18.25 -9.93
N ASP A 38 -15.28 -16.96 -10.22
CA ASP A 38 -15.89 -16.44 -11.45
C ASP A 38 -14.79 -15.97 -12.41
N PRO A 39 -14.57 -16.69 -13.52
CA PRO A 39 -13.57 -16.31 -14.52
C PRO A 39 -13.96 -15.06 -15.31
N ASN A 40 -15.25 -14.64 -15.30
CA ASN A 40 -15.72 -13.44 -15.98
C ASN A 40 -15.53 -12.18 -15.13
N LEU A 41 -15.26 -12.33 -13.83
CA LEU A 41 -15.05 -11.21 -12.93
C LEU A 41 -13.68 -10.57 -13.18
N ILE A 42 -13.68 -9.35 -13.68
CA ILE A 42 -12.49 -8.50 -13.76
C ILE A 42 -12.35 -7.69 -12.47
N TYR A 43 -11.28 -7.96 -11.71
CA TYR A 43 -11.04 -7.32 -10.43
C TYR A 43 -9.87 -6.33 -10.55
N LEU A 44 -10.18 -5.04 -10.55
CA LEU A 44 -9.23 -3.93 -10.68
C LEU A 44 -9.21 -3.04 -9.44
N ASP A 45 -9.38 -3.66 -8.26
CA ASP A 45 -9.30 -2.98 -6.96
C ASP A 45 -8.30 -3.66 -6.00
N GLY A 46 -7.27 -4.29 -6.54
CA GLY A 46 -6.18 -4.90 -5.77
C GLY A 46 -5.38 -3.90 -4.93
N ASN A 47 -5.49 -2.63 -5.22
CA ASN A 47 -4.94 -1.52 -4.44
C ASN A 47 -5.82 -1.13 -3.24
N SER A 48 -7.02 -1.70 -3.07
CA SER A 48 -7.83 -1.60 -1.86
C SER A 48 -7.83 -2.90 -1.06
N LEU A 49 -7.98 -4.05 -1.75
CA LEU A 49 -7.90 -5.38 -1.14
C LEU A 49 -7.30 -6.38 -2.14
N GLY A 50 -6.26 -7.12 -1.74
CA GLY A 50 -5.69 -8.19 -2.56
C GLY A 50 -6.60 -9.43 -2.64
N ARG A 51 -6.45 -10.23 -3.73
CA ARG A 51 -7.17 -11.51 -3.87
C ARG A 51 -6.64 -12.55 -2.89
N LEU A 52 -7.50 -13.50 -2.53
CA LEU A 52 -7.19 -14.62 -1.65
C LEU A 52 -6.20 -15.60 -2.30
N PRO A 53 -4.98 -15.80 -1.78
CA PRO A 53 -4.12 -16.89 -2.20
C PRO A 53 -4.72 -18.25 -1.81
N LYS A 54 -4.61 -19.27 -2.66
CA LYS A 54 -5.16 -20.63 -2.37
C LYS A 54 -4.58 -21.22 -1.10
N LYS A 55 -3.26 -21.08 -0.88
CA LYS A 55 -2.59 -21.58 0.31
C LYS A 55 -3.08 -20.95 1.61
N THR A 56 -3.62 -19.72 1.57
CA THR A 56 -4.19 -19.06 2.75
C THR A 56 -5.40 -19.81 3.28
N LYS A 57 -6.19 -20.45 2.40
CA LYS A 57 -7.36 -21.23 2.78
C LYS A 57 -6.95 -22.47 3.61
N ASP A 58 -5.91 -23.17 3.17
CA ASP A 58 -5.41 -24.37 3.86
C ASP A 58 -4.77 -24.00 5.20
N LEU A 59 -3.97 -22.92 5.22
CA LEU A 59 -3.36 -22.38 6.43
C LEU A 59 -4.41 -21.92 7.45
N ALA A 60 -5.49 -21.28 7.01
CA ALA A 60 -6.58 -20.88 7.89
C ALA A 60 -7.21 -22.08 8.60
N GLN A 61 -7.42 -23.17 7.87
CA GLN A 61 -7.94 -24.41 8.43
C GLN A 61 -6.97 -25.01 9.46
N GLU A 62 -5.66 -25.03 9.18
CA GLU A 62 -4.64 -25.49 10.12
C GLU A 62 -4.62 -24.65 11.41
N ILE A 63 -4.57 -23.30 11.26
CA ILE A 63 -4.52 -22.38 12.39
C ILE A 63 -5.72 -22.60 13.32
N VAL A 64 -6.93 -22.68 12.75
CA VAL A 64 -8.15 -22.78 13.55
C VAL A 64 -8.29 -24.17 14.18
N SER A 65 -8.06 -25.24 13.42
CA SER A 65 -8.34 -26.61 13.91
C SER A 65 -7.21 -27.17 14.77
N GLU A 66 -5.96 -26.90 14.40
CA GLU A 66 -4.81 -27.52 15.08
C GLU A 66 -4.18 -26.56 16.08
N GLN A 67 -3.69 -25.41 15.61
CA GLN A 67 -2.93 -24.51 16.47
C GLN A 67 -3.81 -23.95 17.59
N TRP A 68 -5.00 -23.47 17.26
CA TRP A 68 -5.95 -22.97 18.24
C TRP A 68 -6.79 -24.12 18.83
N GLY A 69 -7.47 -24.92 18.01
CA GLY A 69 -8.43 -25.93 18.48
C GLY A 69 -7.81 -27.03 19.31
N SER A 70 -6.65 -27.57 18.90
CA SER A 70 -6.00 -28.73 19.55
C SER A 70 -4.84 -28.34 20.47
N ARG A 71 -4.00 -27.38 20.03
CA ARG A 71 -2.79 -26.99 20.79
C ARG A 71 -3.09 -25.91 21.86
N LEU A 72 -4.08 -25.06 21.62
CA LEU A 72 -4.50 -24.01 22.56
C LEU A 72 -3.32 -23.09 22.95
N ILE A 73 -3.18 -22.74 24.22
CA ILE A 73 -2.14 -21.85 24.75
C ILE A 73 -0.70 -22.32 24.45
N ARG A 74 -0.48 -23.61 24.21
CA ARG A 74 0.84 -24.17 23.91
C ARG A 74 1.42 -23.65 22.59
N SER A 75 0.56 -23.23 21.67
CA SER A 75 0.96 -22.70 20.37
C SER A 75 1.81 -21.43 20.48
N TRP A 76 1.75 -20.70 21.60
CA TRP A 76 2.65 -19.57 21.84
C TRP A 76 4.12 -19.98 21.75
N ASN A 77 4.52 -20.99 22.51
CA ASN A 77 5.91 -21.46 22.57
C ASN A 77 6.28 -22.37 21.39
N GLU A 78 5.29 -22.98 20.73
CA GLU A 78 5.53 -23.94 19.66
C GLU A 78 5.70 -23.24 18.29
N LYS A 79 4.99 -22.12 18.05
CA LYS A 79 4.95 -21.45 16.75
C LYS A 79 4.76 -19.92 16.82
N TRP A 80 3.77 -19.42 17.54
CA TRP A 80 3.26 -18.08 17.34
C TRP A 80 4.27 -16.96 17.61
N LEU A 81 5.13 -17.13 18.61
CA LEU A 81 6.20 -16.15 18.90
C LEU A 81 7.18 -16.05 17.73
N GLU A 82 7.65 -17.19 17.24
CA GLU A 82 8.62 -17.25 16.15
C GLU A 82 8.00 -16.82 14.82
N ASP A 83 6.80 -17.32 14.51
CA ASP A 83 6.11 -17.06 13.25
C ASP A 83 5.81 -15.57 13.04
N THR A 84 5.42 -14.84 14.08
CA THR A 84 5.16 -13.39 13.96
C THR A 84 6.42 -12.61 13.61
N VAL A 85 7.57 -12.98 14.16
CA VAL A 85 8.87 -12.37 13.83
C VAL A 85 9.27 -12.74 12.40
N ARG A 86 9.21 -14.02 12.06
CA ARG A 86 9.58 -14.54 10.75
C ARG A 86 8.76 -13.92 9.61
N ILE A 87 7.46 -13.73 9.81
CA ILE A 87 6.60 -13.07 8.81
C ILE A 87 6.96 -11.58 8.69
N GLY A 88 7.29 -10.91 9.80
CA GLY A 88 7.83 -9.55 9.79
C GLY A 88 9.10 -9.43 8.96
N ASP A 89 10.04 -10.39 9.12
CA ASP A 89 11.28 -10.45 8.34
C ASP A 89 11.02 -10.69 6.83
N LYS A 90 9.99 -11.48 6.48
CA LYS A 90 9.56 -11.63 5.08
C LYS A 90 9.07 -10.31 4.49
N VAL A 91 8.24 -9.54 5.21
CA VAL A 91 7.87 -8.18 4.78
C VAL A 91 9.12 -7.31 4.66
N GLY A 92 10.02 -7.38 5.64
CA GLY A 92 11.30 -6.68 5.61
C GLY A 92 12.10 -6.96 4.35
N SER A 93 12.17 -8.21 3.91
CA SER A 93 12.88 -8.60 2.69
C SER A 93 12.29 -7.98 1.41
N VAL A 94 10.99 -7.72 1.40
CA VAL A 94 10.30 -7.07 0.26
C VAL A 94 10.62 -5.57 0.15
N VAL A 95 10.97 -4.93 1.26
CA VAL A 95 11.25 -3.48 1.33
C VAL A 95 12.74 -3.16 1.56
N GLY A 96 13.63 -4.15 1.50
CA GLY A 96 15.08 -3.95 1.66
C GLY A 96 15.53 -3.69 3.09
N ALA A 97 14.76 -4.13 4.10
CA ALA A 97 15.11 -4.08 5.51
C ALA A 97 15.92 -5.32 5.95
N LYS A 98 16.66 -5.21 7.05
CA LYS A 98 17.31 -6.34 7.73
C LYS A 98 16.28 -7.14 8.55
N PRO A 99 16.58 -8.42 8.85
CA PRO A 99 15.84 -9.16 9.87
C PRO A 99 15.76 -8.38 11.19
N GLY A 100 14.57 -8.35 11.80
CA GLY A 100 14.29 -7.62 13.04
C GLY A 100 13.97 -6.13 12.87
N GLU A 101 14.15 -5.53 11.69
CA GLU A 101 13.81 -4.11 11.44
C GLU A 101 12.33 -3.88 11.16
N VAL A 102 11.57 -4.93 10.80
CA VAL A 102 10.13 -4.85 10.53
C VAL A 102 9.36 -5.71 11.51
N VAL A 103 8.35 -5.14 12.14
CA VAL A 103 7.40 -5.86 12.98
C VAL A 103 5.97 -5.69 12.46
N LEU A 104 5.15 -6.72 12.63
CA LEU A 104 3.73 -6.70 12.30
C LEU A 104 2.95 -6.25 13.54
N ALA A 105 2.22 -5.15 13.42
CA ALA A 105 1.54 -4.55 14.56
C ALA A 105 0.29 -3.77 14.11
N ASP A 106 -0.71 -3.76 14.94
CA ASP A 106 -1.85 -2.85 14.91
C ASP A 106 -2.48 -2.62 13.51
N SER A 107 -2.99 -1.42 13.28
CA SER A 107 -3.38 -0.89 11.97
C SER A 107 -2.40 0.18 11.50
N THR A 108 -2.41 0.52 10.21
CA THR A 108 -1.58 1.58 9.61
C THR A 108 -1.69 2.88 10.40
N THR A 109 -2.91 3.31 10.72
CA THR A 109 -3.17 4.53 11.51
C THR A 109 -2.53 4.50 12.90
N VAL A 110 -2.59 3.36 13.61
CA VAL A 110 -1.97 3.22 14.94
C VAL A 110 -0.45 3.18 14.83
N CYS A 111 0.09 2.48 13.83
CA CYS A 111 1.54 2.47 13.57
C CYS A 111 2.08 3.87 13.25
N LEU A 112 1.37 4.61 12.39
CA LEU A 112 1.71 6.01 12.06
C LEU A 112 1.68 6.90 13.30
N PHE A 113 0.62 6.81 14.09
CA PHE A 113 0.49 7.57 15.33
C PHE A 113 1.65 7.28 16.30
N LYS A 114 1.97 6.00 16.53
CA LYS A 114 3.08 5.58 17.39
C LYS A 114 4.41 6.15 16.90
N ALA A 115 4.69 6.02 15.60
CA ALA A 115 5.92 6.53 14.99
C ALA A 115 6.02 8.06 15.12
N ALA A 116 4.96 8.79 14.80
CA ALA A 116 4.94 10.25 14.87
C ALA A 116 5.15 10.75 16.31
N VAL A 117 4.42 10.19 17.29
CA VAL A 117 4.60 10.54 18.71
C VAL A 117 6.02 10.24 19.18
N SER A 118 6.59 9.09 18.82
CA SER A 118 7.96 8.72 19.16
C SER A 118 8.97 9.77 18.68
N VAL A 119 8.85 10.22 17.43
CA VAL A 119 9.74 11.24 16.86
C VAL A 119 9.58 12.59 17.58
N LEU A 120 8.35 13.02 17.84
CA LEU A 120 8.11 14.28 18.54
C LEU A 120 8.66 14.27 19.98
N LEU A 121 8.54 13.15 20.68
CA LEU A 121 9.08 13.00 22.04
C LEU A 121 10.62 12.96 22.07
N SER A 122 11.26 12.41 21.03
CA SER A 122 12.71 12.32 20.94
C SER A 122 13.37 13.65 20.58
N ASN A 123 12.63 14.59 20.00
CA ASN A 123 13.15 15.91 19.59
C ASN A 123 12.23 17.06 20.01
N PRO A 124 12.22 17.44 21.30
CA PRO A 124 11.30 18.44 21.83
C PRO A 124 11.57 19.88 21.34
N THR A 125 12.69 20.14 20.66
CA THR A 125 13.03 21.46 20.12
C THR A 125 12.42 21.74 18.75
N ARG A 126 11.88 20.73 18.07
CA ARG A 126 11.26 20.83 16.75
C ARG A 126 9.76 20.56 16.85
N SER A 127 8.96 21.40 16.25
CA SER A 127 7.51 21.39 16.49
C SER A 127 6.65 21.16 15.25
N ILE A 128 7.27 21.03 14.07
CA ILE A 128 6.52 20.87 12.81
C ILE A 128 6.54 19.42 12.34
N ILE A 129 5.36 18.90 12.02
CA ILE A 129 5.20 17.74 11.14
C ILE A 129 4.80 18.28 9.76
N LEU A 130 5.57 17.93 8.73
CA LEU A 130 5.31 18.32 7.35
C LEU A 130 4.70 17.14 6.60
N THR A 131 3.63 17.40 5.83
CA THR A 131 2.95 16.43 4.98
C THR A 131 2.37 17.12 3.75
N ASP A 132 1.76 16.37 2.82
CA ASP A 132 1.04 16.92 1.67
C ASP A 132 -0.46 16.60 1.70
N ASP A 133 -1.24 17.23 0.83
CA ASP A 133 -2.69 17.04 0.69
C ASP A 133 -3.05 15.75 -0.07
N GLN A 134 -2.07 15.08 -0.69
CA GLN A 134 -2.24 13.78 -1.34
C GLN A 134 -2.01 12.59 -0.39
N ASN A 135 -1.58 12.85 0.84
CA ASN A 135 -1.51 11.83 1.87
C ASN A 135 -2.90 11.31 2.22
N PHE A 136 -2.98 10.06 2.72
CA PHE A 136 -4.28 9.48 3.05
C PHE A 136 -4.97 10.30 4.15
N PRO A 137 -6.29 10.60 4.05
CA PRO A 137 -6.96 11.50 5.00
C PRO A 137 -6.83 11.09 6.47
N SER A 138 -6.86 9.77 6.77
CA SER A 138 -6.67 9.30 8.15
C SER A 138 -5.26 9.50 8.67
N ASP A 139 -4.25 9.56 7.78
CA ASP A 139 -2.87 9.81 8.18
C ASP A 139 -2.72 11.27 8.63
N ILE A 140 -3.26 12.21 7.86
CA ILE A 140 -3.29 13.62 8.26
C ILE A 140 -4.02 13.81 9.60
N GLN A 141 -5.13 13.09 9.81
CA GLN A 141 -5.87 13.11 11.08
C GLN A 141 -5.03 12.56 12.24
N ALA A 142 -4.36 11.43 12.03
CA ALA A 142 -3.51 10.80 13.05
C ALA A 142 -2.28 11.66 13.37
N LEU A 143 -1.65 12.31 12.36
CA LEU A 143 -0.56 13.25 12.57
C LEU A 143 -1.00 14.47 13.39
N LYS A 144 -2.18 15.04 13.09
CA LYS A 144 -2.76 16.13 13.89
C LYS A 144 -3.04 15.72 15.33
N ALA A 145 -3.56 14.49 15.53
CA ALA A 145 -3.79 13.94 16.86
C ALA A 145 -2.46 13.73 17.61
N ALA A 146 -1.44 13.17 16.98
CA ALA A 146 -0.11 12.98 17.55
C ALA A 146 0.52 14.32 17.97
N ALA A 147 0.51 15.31 17.07
CA ALA A 147 1.04 16.65 17.36
C ALA A 147 0.34 17.27 18.58
N SER A 148 -0.99 17.32 18.59
CA SER A 148 -1.76 17.93 19.67
C SER A 148 -1.63 17.23 21.02
N MET A 149 -1.37 15.90 21.01
CA MET A 149 -1.21 15.11 22.23
C MET A 149 0.16 15.35 22.89
N VAL A 150 1.20 15.55 22.10
CA VAL A 150 2.56 15.80 22.63
C VAL A 150 2.68 17.24 23.16
N SER A 151 2.28 18.24 22.38
CA SER A 151 2.28 19.64 22.82
C SER A 151 1.32 20.48 21.99
N LYS A 152 0.78 21.55 22.61
CA LYS A 152 -0.01 22.59 21.90
C LYS A 152 0.80 23.40 20.89
N ASP A 153 2.12 23.37 21.03
CA ASP A 153 3.02 24.10 20.14
C ASP A 153 3.36 23.32 18.87
N HIS A 154 3.11 22.01 18.86
CA HIS A 154 3.30 21.18 17.67
C HIS A 154 2.20 21.42 16.64
N LYS A 155 2.59 21.47 15.37
CA LYS A 155 1.69 21.74 14.23
C LYS A 155 1.93 20.76 13.11
N VAL A 156 0.87 20.46 12.37
CA VAL A 156 0.95 19.78 11.08
C VAL A 156 0.78 20.81 9.98
N VAL A 157 1.79 20.94 9.15
CA VAL A 157 1.79 21.78 7.96
C VAL A 157 1.52 20.89 6.76
N VAL A 158 0.50 21.20 5.98
CA VAL A 158 0.09 20.44 4.80
C VAL A 158 0.48 21.25 3.57
N ILE A 159 1.31 20.69 2.71
CA ILE A 159 1.68 21.30 1.42
C ILE A 159 0.57 20.98 0.43
N GLU A 160 0.04 22.02 -0.20
CA GLU A 160 -1.00 21.87 -1.22
C GLU A 160 -0.38 21.47 -2.56
N SER A 161 -1.02 20.54 -3.26
CA SER A 161 -0.65 20.08 -4.60
C SER A 161 -1.71 20.46 -5.63
N ASN A 162 -1.44 20.15 -6.89
CA ASN A 162 -2.45 20.22 -7.96
C ASN A 162 -3.41 19.01 -7.98
N GLY A 163 -3.31 18.11 -7.00
CA GLY A 163 -4.09 16.86 -6.90
C GLY A 163 -3.66 15.75 -7.84
N LEU A 164 -2.68 16.01 -8.72
CA LEU A 164 -2.20 15.07 -9.74
C LEU A 164 -0.76 14.62 -9.48
N GLU A 165 0.16 15.56 -9.31
CA GLU A 165 1.58 15.31 -9.12
C GLU A 165 2.02 15.71 -7.71
N ALA A 166 3.11 15.11 -7.24
CA ALA A 166 3.71 15.45 -5.96
C ALA A 166 4.23 16.91 -5.98
N PRO A 167 3.95 17.73 -4.97
CA PRO A 167 4.47 19.09 -4.85
C PRO A 167 5.93 19.08 -4.37
N VAL A 168 6.84 18.58 -5.22
CA VAL A 168 8.23 18.27 -4.81
C VAL A 168 8.98 19.53 -4.41
N GLU A 169 8.92 20.58 -5.23
CA GLU A 169 9.67 21.82 -5.00
C GLU A 169 9.17 22.51 -3.73
N GLU A 170 7.86 22.67 -3.58
CA GLU A 170 7.23 23.30 -2.42
C GLU A 170 7.51 22.53 -1.12
N LEU A 171 7.48 21.20 -1.18
CA LEU A 171 7.81 20.36 -0.02
C LEU A 171 9.29 20.53 0.38
N LEU A 172 10.22 20.46 -0.58
CA LEU A 172 11.65 20.56 -0.30
C LEU A 172 12.03 21.93 0.23
N GLU A 173 11.37 23.01 -0.22
CA GLU A 173 11.57 24.37 0.31
C GLU A 173 11.03 24.52 1.76
N ALA A 174 9.95 23.82 2.10
CA ALA A 174 9.35 23.84 3.43
C ALA A 174 10.12 23.02 4.47
N ILE A 175 11.07 22.18 4.06
CA ILE A 175 11.90 21.38 5.00
C ILE A 175 13.02 22.24 5.55
N ASP A 176 12.89 22.65 6.84
CA ASP A 176 13.86 23.45 7.60
C ASP A 176 14.13 22.87 9.00
N GLU A 177 14.89 23.57 9.80
CA GLU A 177 15.31 23.16 11.15
C GLU A 177 14.15 23.11 12.16
N THR A 178 12.98 23.64 11.85
CA THR A 178 11.78 23.56 12.71
C THR A 178 11.00 22.26 12.52
N VAL A 179 11.25 21.55 11.41
CA VAL A 179 10.58 20.31 11.06
C VAL A 179 11.16 19.15 11.88
N ALA A 180 10.32 18.49 12.68
CA ALA A 180 10.67 17.28 13.40
C ALA A 180 10.51 16.04 12.52
N LEU A 181 9.46 16.01 11.70
CA LEU A 181 9.04 14.86 10.92
C LEU A 181 8.49 15.28 9.56
N VAL A 182 8.94 14.65 8.50
CA VAL A 182 8.27 14.65 7.19
C VAL A 182 7.53 13.32 7.04
N SER A 183 6.21 13.35 6.87
CA SER A 183 5.39 12.13 6.76
C SER A 183 4.53 12.16 5.51
N LEU A 184 4.75 11.20 4.60
CA LEU A 184 4.15 11.15 3.27
C LEU A 184 3.74 9.73 2.90
N SER A 185 2.70 9.58 2.07
CA SER A 185 2.45 8.34 1.33
C SER A 185 3.35 8.27 0.11
N GLN A 186 4.13 7.19 -0.06
CA GLN A 186 4.98 7.03 -1.24
C GLN A 186 4.15 7.05 -2.53
N VAL A 187 2.99 6.40 -2.52
CA VAL A 187 2.05 6.40 -3.65
C VAL A 187 0.71 6.98 -3.20
N SER A 188 0.33 8.10 -3.80
CA SER A 188 -0.96 8.74 -3.53
C SER A 188 -2.12 7.79 -3.80
N TYR A 189 -3.05 7.71 -2.85
CA TYR A 189 -4.25 6.87 -2.99
C TYR A 189 -5.21 7.37 -4.08
N ARG A 190 -5.18 8.67 -4.41
CA ARG A 190 -6.05 9.29 -5.43
C ARG A 190 -5.47 9.18 -6.82
N SER A 191 -4.36 9.86 -7.05
CA SER A 191 -3.77 9.98 -8.40
C SER A 191 -2.83 8.82 -8.77
N GLY A 192 -2.36 8.06 -7.77
CA GLY A 192 -1.28 7.11 -7.96
C GLY A 192 0.09 7.76 -8.10
N CYS A 193 0.20 9.07 -7.89
CA CYS A 193 1.48 9.77 -7.91
C CYS A 193 2.48 9.12 -6.96
N CYS A 194 3.71 8.94 -7.41
CA CYS A 194 4.77 8.26 -6.67
C CYS A 194 5.91 9.22 -6.35
N TRP A 195 6.18 9.39 -5.05
CA TRP A 195 7.33 10.15 -4.55
C TRP A 195 8.64 9.41 -4.73
N ASP A 196 9.71 10.14 -4.98
CA ASP A 196 11.07 9.64 -4.85
C ASP A 196 11.52 9.71 -3.38
N LEU A 197 11.63 8.54 -2.73
CA LEU A 197 11.98 8.39 -1.33
C LEU A 197 13.32 9.07 -1.01
N SER A 198 14.32 8.84 -1.86
CA SER A 198 15.69 9.29 -1.65
C SER A 198 15.81 10.82 -1.64
N THR A 199 15.13 11.51 -2.53
CA THR A 199 15.17 12.98 -2.65
C THR A 199 14.66 13.66 -1.39
N VAL A 200 13.50 13.25 -0.90
CA VAL A 200 12.89 13.82 0.32
C VAL A 200 13.72 13.48 1.55
N THR A 201 14.14 12.21 1.69
CA THR A 201 14.92 11.76 2.84
C THR A 201 16.24 12.51 2.97
N LYS A 202 16.99 12.66 1.89
CA LYS A 202 18.25 13.41 1.89
C LYS A 202 18.06 14.87 2.32
N LYS A 203 17.01 15.52 1.84
CA LYS A 203 16.72 16.90 2.23
C LYS A 203 16.34 17.01 3.71
N ALA A 204 15.52 16.09 4.22
CA ALA A 204 15.13 16.04 5.63
C ALA A 204 16.37 15.84 6.53
N HIS A 205 17.25 14.90 6.18
CA HIS A 205 18.47 14.63 6.92
C HIS A 205 19.46 15.81 6.94
N GLN A 206 19.53 16.61 5.86
CA GLN A 206 20.39 17.81 5.82
C GLN A 206 20.06 18.82 6.92
N VAL A 207 18.81 18.89 7.33
CA VAL A 207 18.35 19.77 8.42
C VAL A 207 18.13 19.02 9.75
N GLY A 208 18.38 17.70 9.78
CA GLY A 208 18.21 16.86 10.97
C GLY A 208 16.76 16.47 11.28
N SER A 209 15.86 16.54 10.29
CA SER A 209 14.49 16.01 10.38
C SER A 209 14.48 14.50 10.15
N LYS A 210 13.46 13.81 10.69
CA LYS A 210 13.17 12.42 10.41
C LYS A 210 12.14 12.27 9.28
N VAL A 211 12.13 11.10 8.62
CA VAL A 211 11.12 10.77 7.61
C VAL A 211 10.31 9.55 8.03
N LEU A 212 9.00 9.60 7.75
CA LEU A 212 8.06 8.49 7.92
C LEU A 212 7.26 8.29 6.63
N TRP A 213 7.43 7.15 5.99
CA TRP A 213 6.75 6.81 4.77
C TRP A 213 5.59 5.84 4.99
N ASP A 214 4.39 6.16 4.47
CA ASP A 214 3.34 5.18 4.27
C ASP A 214 3.54 4.47 2.92
N LEU A 215 3.78 3.17 2.98
CA LEU A 215 4.03 2.30 1.84
C LEU A 215 2.80 1.47 1.44
N SER A 216 1.62 1.78 1.95
CA SER A 216 0.40 0.97 1.77
C SER A 216 0.01 0.75 0.31
N HIS A 217 0.32 1.68 -0.61
CA HIS A 217 0.04 1.57 -2.03
C HIS A 217 1.26 1.20 -2.88
N SER A 218 2.41 0.98 -2.26
CA SER A 218 3.66 0.68 -2.97
C SER A 218 4.28 -0.67 -2.60
N VAL A 219 4.19 -1.09 -1.33
CA VAL A 219 4.76 -2.37 -0.89
C VAL A 219 4.22 -3.54 -1.71
N GLY A 220 5.13 -4.35 -2.24
CA GLY A 220 4.81 -5.51 -3.07
C GLY A 220 4.58 -5.21 -4.55
N VAL A 221 4.57 -3.94 -4.99
CA VAL A 221 4.33 -3.57 -6.40
C VAL A 221 5.26 -2.48 -6.93
N VAL A 222 5.83 -1.66 -6.07
CA VAL A 222 6.90 -0.71 -6.39
C VAL A 222 8.17 -1.19 -5.71
N PRO A 223 9.32 -1.22 -6.41
CA PRO A 223 10.60 -1.54 -5.79
C PRO A 223 10.98 -0.52 -4.72
N ILE A 224 11.29 -1.00 -3.54
CA ILE A 224 11.66 -0.20 -2.36
C ILE A 224 12.94 -0.81 -1.78
N ASP A 225 13.85 0.04 -1.35
CA ASP A 225 15.02 -0.34 -0.55
C ASP A 225 15.24 0.69 0.56
N LEU A 226 14.59 0.44 1.71
CA LEU A 226 14.58 1.36 2.84
C LEU A 226 15.97 1.69 3.37
N ARG A 227 16.89 0.74 3.28
CA ARG A 227 18.26 0.92 3.76
C ARG A 227 19.10 1.72 2.80
N LYS A 228 18.99 1.42 1.49
CA LYS A 228 19.71 2.17 0.44
C LYS A 228 19.29 3.63 0.42
N ASP A 229 18.01 3.90 0.63
CA ASP A 229 17.43 5.25 0.63
C ASP A 229 17.49 5.91 2.03
N GLU A 230 18.16 5.27 3.00
CA GLU A 230 18.42 5.76 4.36
C GLU A 230 17.15 6.18 5.11
N ILE A 231 16.03 5.47 4.87
CA ILE A 231 14.74 5.78 5.48
C ILE A 231 14.79 5.57 7.00
N ASP A 232 14.26 6.53 7.77
CA ASP A 232 14.17 6.41 9.23
C ASP A 232 13.05 5.49 9.68
N LEU A 233 11.84 5.73 9.17
CA LEU A 233 10.62 5.02 9.54
C LEU A 233 9.75 4.77 8.32
N ALA A 234 9.08 3.62 8.32
CA ALA A 234 8.04 3.32 7.34
C ALA A 234 6.93 2.47 7.96
N ILE A 235 5.74 2.64 7.45
CA ILE A 235 4.57 1.84 7.77
C ILE A 235 3.92 1.35 6.48
N GLY A 236 3.00 0.39 6.60
CA GLY A 236 2.17 0.01 5.47
C GLY A 236 1.19 -1.07 5.85
N CYS A 237 0.10 -1.19 5.10
CA CYS A 237 -0.85 -2.27 5.28
C CYS A 237 -0.42 -3.53 4.52
N THR A 238 -0.90 -4.69 4.98
CA THR A 238 -0.57 -5.98 4.37
C THR A 238 -1.70 -6.56 3.51
N TYR A 239 -2.90 -5.96 3.55
CA TYR A 239 -4.10 -6.51 2.88
C TYR A 239 -4.27 -6.09 1.41
N LYS A 240 -3.46 -5.15 0.90
CA LYS A 240 -3.51 -4.70 -0.51
C LYS A 240 -2.64 -5.61 -1.39
N TYR A 241 -1.55 -5.10 -1.97
CA TYR A 241 -0.68 -5.86 -2.88
C TYR A 241 0.08 -7.02 -2.23
N LEU A 242 0.19 -7.06 -0.89
CA LEU A 242 0.74 -8.22 -0.18
C LEU A 242 -0.30 -9.34 0.02
N ASN A 243 -1.58 -9.13 -0.34
CA ASN A 243 -2.65 -10.13 -0.30
C ASN A 243 -2.86 -10.79 1.07
N GLY A 244 -2.60 -10.06 2.16
CA GLY A 244 -2.69 -10.58 3.53
C GLY A 244 -4.12 -10.81 4.06
N GLY A 245 -5.13 -10.39 3.30
CA GLY A 245 -6.55 -10.56 3.65
C GLY A 245 -7.13 -9.41 4.48
N PRO A 246 -8.47 -9.33 4.54
CA PRO A 246 -9.16 -8.24 5.22
C PRO A 246 -8.85 -8.22 6.72
N GLY A 247 -8.52 -7.02 7.25
CA GLY A 247 -8.17 -6.85 8.66
C GLY A 247 -6.82 -7.40 9.08
N SER A 248 -5.95 -7.80 8.13
CA SER A 248 -4.56 -8.14 8.46
C SER A 248 -3.81 -6.93 9.04
N PRO A 249 -2.90 -7.14 10.00
CA PRO A 249 -2.17 -6.06 10.65
C PRO A 249 -1.29 -5.29 9.67
N ALA A 250 -0.97 -4.08 10.06
CA ALA A 250 0.05 -3.28 9.41
C ALA A 250 1.45 -3.81 9.75
N PHE A 251 2.45 -3.26 9.08
CA PHE A 251 3.84 -3.36 9.51
C PHE A 251 4.38 -1.98 9.87
N ILE A 252 5.39 -1.97 10.74
CA ILE A 252 6.21 -0.82 11.04
C ILE A 252 7.68 -1.19 10.91
N TYR A 253 8.40 -0.36 10.15
CA TYR A 253 9.86 -0.39 10.01
C TYR A 253 10.46 0.75 10.81
N ILE A 254 11.52 0.47 11.53
CA ILE A 254 12.31 1.47 12.26
C ILE A 254 13.78 1.18 11.99
N SER A 255 14.47 2.13 11.40
CA SER A 255 15.89 2.04 11.11
C SER A 255 16.71 1.86 12.39
N GLU A 256 17.83 1.14 12.28
CA GLU A 256 18.82 1.04 13.37
C GLU A 256 19.33 2.40 13.87
N ASN A 257 19.28 3.46 13.03
CA ASN A 257 19.62 4.84 13.41
C ASN A 257 18.54 5.52 14.28
N CYS A 258 17.43 4.83 14.54
CA CYS A 258 16.29 5.31 15.34
C CYS A 258 16.05 4.42 16.57
N HIS A 259 17.13 3.81 17.09
CA HIS A 259 17.05 2.90 18.25
C HIS A 259 16.66 3.59 19.57
N ASP A 260 16.78 4.89 19.64
CA ASP A 260 16.41 5.74 20.77
C ASP A 260 14.92 6.07 20.84
N LEU A 261 14.18 5.80 19.77
CA LEU A 261 12.74 6.03 19.73
C LEU A 261 11.98 5.10 20.68
N ILE A 262 11.09 5.70 21.47
CA ILE A 262 10.29 4.99 22.48
C ILE A 262 8.87 4.81 21.98
N ASN A 263 8.33 3.59 22.07
CA ASN A 263 6.92 3.32 21.79
C ASN A 263 6.04 4.04 22.81
N PRO A 264 5.15 4.96 22.39
CA PRO A 264 4.27 5.68 23.33
C PRO A 264 3.18 4.79 23.94
N ILE A 265 2.96 3.60 23.40
CA ILE A 265 1.98 2.61 23.87
C ILE A 265 2.74 1.33 24.24
N ALA A 266 3.36 1.30 25.41
CA ALA A 266 4.04 0.11 25.91
C ALA A 266 3.03 -1.01 26.22
N GLY A 267 3.48 -2.25 26.08
CA GLY A 267 2.64 -3.42 26.40
C GLY A 267 3.47 -4.68 26.56
N TRP A 268 2.84 -5.72 27.09
CA TRP A 268 3.50 -6.96 27.49
C TRP A 268 4.27 -7.64 26.33
N TYR A 269 3.75 -7.56 25.10
CA TYR A 269 4.34 -8.22 23.94
C TYR A 269 5.60 -7.51 23.41
N GLY A 270 5.75 -6.21 23.73
CA GLY A 270 6.96 -5.44 23.45
C GLY A 270 7.98 -5.44 24.59
N SER A 271 7.73 -6.18 25.66
CA SER A 271 8.60 -6.32 26.83
C SER A 271 9.78 -7.25 26.55
N GLU A 272 10.92 -7.02 27.20
CA GLU A 272 12.11 -7.89 27.15
C GLU A 272 11.78 -9.33 27.57
N ASP A 273 10.94 -9.50 28.58
CA ASP A 273 10.39 -10.80 28.98
C ASP A 273 8.86 -10.75 28.95
N PRO A 274 8.24 -11.09 27.80
CA PRO A 274 6.78 -11.03 27.64
C PRO A 274 5.98 -11.90 28.62
N PHE A 275 6.57 -12.99 29.12
CA PHE A 275 5.92 -13.93 30.03
C PHE A 275 6.39 -13.83 31.49
N GLY A 276 7.32 -12.92 31.79
CA GLY A 276 7.71 -12.63 33.17
C GLY A 276 6.66 -11.88 33.98
N PHE A 277 5.71 -11.20 33.29
CA PHE A 277 4.65 -10.41 33.88
C PHE A 277 5.13 -9.41 34.94
N ASP A 278 6.36 -8.92 34.77
CA ASP A 278 6.93 -7.91 35.63
C ASP A 278 6.46 -6.51 35.19
N PRO A 279 5.77 -5.74 36.06
CA PRO A 279 5.33 -4.39 35.75
C PRO A 279 6.49 -3.40 35.54
N TYR A 280 7.69 -3.75 35.92
CA TYR A 280 8.91 -2.95 35.73
C TYR A 280 9.81 -3.46 34.59
N SER A 281 9.35 -4.44 33.83
CA SER A 281 10.09 -4.98 32.66
C SER A 281 10.44 -3.89 31.68
N GLN A 282 11.65 -3.97 31.12
CA GLN A 282 12.11 -3.03 30.12
C GLN A 282 11.53 -3.40 28.74
N PRO A 283 11.42 -2.43 27.82
CA PRO A 283 11.11 -2.73 26.42
C PRO A 283 12.18 -3.61 25.78
N GLN A 284 11.82 -4.37 24.74
CA GLN A 284 12.79 -5.08 23.89
C GLN A 284 13.87 -4.13 23.37
N ASN A 285 15.09 -4.65 23.19
CA ASN A 285 16.23 -3.88 22.65
C ASN A 285 16.17 -3.68 21.13
N ASP A 286 15.25 -4.36 20.44
CA ASP A 286 15.01 -4.26 18.99
C ASP A 286 13.63 -3.69 18.68
N ASN A 287 13.21 -3.73 17.42
CA ASN A 287 11.96 -3.11 16.99
C ASN A 287 10.68 -3.78 17.54
N ARG A 288 10.80 -4.96 18.17
CA ARG A 288 9.70 -5.57 18.92
C ARG A 288 9.22 -4.68 20.07
N ARG A 289 10.02 -3.72 20.55
CA ARG A 289 9.57 -2.70 21.51
C ARG A 289 8.36 -1.89 21.04
N PHE A 290 8.09 -1.86 19.72
CA PHE A 290 6.90 -1.23 19.14
C PHE A 290 5.66 -2.13 19.12
N LEU A 291 5.77 -3.37 19.56
CA LEU A 291 4.63 -4.23 19.84
C LEU A 291 3.94 -3.78 21.14
N THR A 292 2.64 -4.03 21.22
CA THR A 292 1.82 -3.61 22.36
C THR A 292 1.25 -4.81 23.12
N GLY A 293 -0.03 -5.10 22.96
CA GLY A 293 -0.69 -6.24 23.56
C GLY A 293 -0.65 -7.48 22.68
N THR A 294 -1.54 -8.41 22.93
CA THR A 294 -1.70 -9.63 22.15
C THR A 294 -1.94 -9.26 20.66
N PRO A 295 -1.08 -9.70 19.73
CA PRO A 295 -1.28 -9.40 18.32
C PRO A 295 -2.52 -10.14 17.77
N PRO A 296 -3.10 -9.69 16.66
CA PRO A 296 -4.18 -10.39 15.98
C PRO A 296 -3.64 -11.63 15.26
N LEU A 297 -3.26 -12.68 16.00
CA LEU A 297 -2.48 -13.84 15.57
C LEU A 297 -3.01 -14.48 14.29
N VAL A 298 -4.30 -14.80 14.24
CA VAL A 298 -4.88 -15.49 13.07
C VAL A 298 -4.64 -14.69 11.81
N SER A 299 -4.98 -13.42 11.79
CA SER A 299 -4.79 -12.58 10.62
C SER A 299 -3.32 -12.28 10.32
N THR A 300 -2.46 -12.25 11.34
CA THR A 300 -1.00 -12.12 11.17
C THR A 300 -0.42 -13.32 10.43
N LEU A 301 -0.76 -14.53 10.86
CA LEU A 301 -0.26 -15.75 10.23
C LEU A 301 -0.75 -15.92 8.79
N LEU A 302 -1.99 -15.47 8.50
CA LEU A 302 -2.59 -15.55 7.16
C LEU A 302 -1.96 -14.61 6.12
N ILE A 303 -1.10 -13.66 6.53
CA ILE A 303 -0.35 -12.80 5.61
C ILE A 303 0.67 -13.60 4.80
N GLU A 304 1.26 -14.62 5.41
CA GLU A 304 2.45 -15.31 4.88
C GLU A 304 2.29 -15.83 3.44
N PRO A 305 1.22 -16.54 3.06
CA PRO A 305 1.08 -17.03 1.69
C PRO A 305 1.06 -15.92 0.63
N GLY A 306 0.52 -14.74 0.96
CA GLY A 306 0.52 -13.59 0.06
C GLY A 306 1.92 -13.01 -0.14
N ILE A 307 2.68 -12.85 0.95
CA ILE A 307 4.07 -12.36 0.90
C ILE A 307 4.96 -13.35 0.14
N ASP A 308 4.80 -14.65 0.36
CA ASP A 308 5.57 -15.69 -0.35
C ASP A 308 5.40 -15.56 -1.86
N LEU A 309 4.18 -15.26 -2.34
CA LEU A 309 3.95 -15.04 -3.77
C LEU A 309 4.68 -13.81 -4.30
N VAL A 310 4.75 -12.73 -3.52
CA VAL A 310 5.48 -11.51 -3.89
C VAL A 310 6.99 -11.78 -3.95
N ILE A 311 7.53 -12.50 -2.95
CA ILE A 311 8.95 -12.87 -2.90
C ILE A 311 9.30 -13.80 -4.07
N GLU A 312 8.48 -14.83 -4.33
CA GLU A 312 8.68 -15.79 -5.42
C GLU A 312 8.67 -15.10 -6.81
N ALA A 313 7.75 -14.16 -7.02
CA ALA A 313 7.65 -13.43 -8.27
C ALA A 313 8.78 -12.40 -8.45
N GLY A 314 9.24 -11.82 -7.36
CA GLY A 314 10.19 -10.73 -7.33
C GLY A 314 9.56 -9.38 -7.68
N VAL A 315 9.76 -8.38 -6.81
CA VAL A 315 9.11 -7.05 -6.94
C VAL A 315 9.48 -6.36 -8.25
N GLN A 316 10.67 -6.58 -8.79
CA GLN A 316 11.09 -6.01 -10.09
C GLN A 316 10.24 -6.56 -11.25
N ASN A 317 9.98 -7.86 -11.28
CA ASN A 317 9.12 -8.47 -12.30
C ASN A 317 7.67 -8.01 -12.15
N ILE A 318 7.19 -7.92 -10.91
CA ILE A 318 5.86 -7.38 -10.59
C ILE A 318 5.77 -5.94 -11.10
N ARG A 319 6.77 -5.10 -10.83
CA ARG A 319 6.80 -3.71 -11.31
C ARG A 319 6.80 -3.62 -12.83
N SER A 320 7.61 -4.42 -13.51
CA SER A 320 7.64 -4.43 -14.98
C SER A 320 6.26 -4.72 -15.58
N LYS A 321 5.57 -5.74 -15.06
CA LYS A 321 4.20 -6.05 -15.52
C LYS A 321 3.19 -4.96 -15.12
N SER A 322 3.31 -4.39 -13.90
CA SER A 322 2.48 -3.28 -13.46
C SER A 322 2.52 -2.10 -14.42
N VAL A 323 3.74 -1.72 -14.84
CA VAL A 323 3.91 -0.65 -15.82
C VAL A 323 3.33 -1.04 -17.17
N ALA A 324 3.58 -2.27 -17.65
CA ALA A 324 3.04 -2.74 -18.93
C ALA A 324 1.50 -2.71 -18.97
N LEU A 325 0.83 -3.21 -17.90
CA LEU A 325 -0.62 -3.17 -17.78
C LEU A 325 -1.15 -1.72 -17.80
N SER A 326 -0.53 -0.82 -17.03
CA SER A 326 -0.94 0.57 -16.95
C SER A 326 -0.68 1.36 -18.24
N GLU A 327 0.44 1.13 -18.93
CA GLU A 327 0.72 1.73 -20.25
C GLU A 327 -0.28 1.24 -21.30
N ARG A 328 -0.61 -0.06 -21.28
CA ARG A 328 -1.62 -0.62 -22.18
C ARG A 328 -3.01 -0.04 -21.94
N PHE A 329 -3.40 0.10 -20.66
CA PHE A 329 -4.67 0.73 -20.29
C PHE A 329 -4.72 2.19 -20.76
N LEU A 330 -3.69 2.99 -20.50
CA LEU A 330 -3.60 4.39 -20.95
C LEU A 330 -3.75 4.51 -22.47
N PHE A 331 -3.01 3.72 -23.23
CA PHE A 331 -3.07 3.74 -24.69
C PHE A 331 -4.46 3.47 -25.24
N LYS A 332 -5.18 2.54 -24.64
CA LYS A 332 -6.57 2.23 -25.00
C LYS A 332 -7.52 3.34 -24.55
N ALA A 333 -7.38 3.79 -23.29
CA ALA A 333 -8.22 4.82 -22.71
C ALA A 333 -8.14 6.16 -23.46
N GLU A 334 -6.95 6.56 -23.93
CA GLU A 334 -6.77 7.77 -24.77
C GLU A 334 -7.66 7.75 -26.00
N LYS A 335 -7.84 6.59 -26.64
CA LYS A 335 -8.62 6.45 -27.87
C LYS A 335 -10.10 6.22 -27.61
N GLU A 336 -10.43 5.52 -26.53
CA GLU A 336 -11.74 4.91 -26.35
C GLU A 336 -12.53 5.50 -25.18
N LEU A 337 -11.85 6.01 -24.14
CA LEU A 337 -12.53 6.60 -22.96
C LEU A 337 -12.51 8.13 -22.96
N LEU A 338 -11.40 8.79 -23.37
CA LEU A 338 -11.36 10.26 -23.35
C LEU A 338 -12.45 10.88 -24.23
N PRO A 339 -12.79 10.33 -25.44
CA PRO A 339 -13.92 10.84 -26.22
C PRO A 339 -15.28 10.68 -25.51
N LEU A 340 -15.37 9.86 -24.48
CA LEU A 340 -16.58 9.60 -23.70
C LEU A 340 -16.68 10.47 -22.42
N GLY A 341 -15.83 11.49 -22.29
CA GLY A 341 -15.87 12.45 -21.18
C GLY A 341 -14.92 12.13 -20.01
N PHE A 342 -14.09 11.07 -20.13
CA PHE A 342 -13.05 10.84 -19.13
C PHE A 342 -11.85 11.76 -19.32
N SER A 343 -11.19 12.09 -18.21
CA SER A 343 -9.89 12.74 -18.20
C SER A 343 -8.91 11.96 -17.32
N VAL A 344 -7.65 11.89 -17.73
CA VAL A 344 -6.62 11.18 -16.95
C VAL A 344 -6.29 11.99 -15.69
N SER A 345 -6.42 11.38 -14.54
CA SER A 345 -6.13 11.95 -13.21
C SER A 345 -4.97 11.21 -12.50
N SER A 346 -4.02 10.74 -13.29
CA SER A 346 -2.76 10.11 -12.85
C SER A 346 -1.57 10.66 -13.63
N PRO A 347 -0.35 10.71 -13.05
CA PRO A 347 0.83 11.09 -13.78
C PRO A 347 1.04 10.20 -15.01
N LEU A 348 1.32 10.82 -16.18
CA LEU A 348 1.50 10.07 -17.43
C LEU A 348 2.84 9.31 -17.48
N LYS A 349 3.88 9.83 -16.83
CA LYS A 349 5.19 9.17 -16.79
C LYS A 349 5.14 7.99 -15.82
N HIS A 350 5.45 6.78 -16.30
CA HIS A 350 5.41 5.56 -15.50
C HIS A 350 6.29 5.60 -14.24
N LYS A 351 7.38 6.37 -14.26
CA LYS A 351 8.28 6.56 -13.11
C LYS A 351 7.63 7.33 -11.97
N ASN A 352 6.67 8.20 -12.30
CA ASN A 352 6.00 9.08 -11.36
C ASN A 352 4.67 8.51 -10.84
N ARG A 353 4.38 7.21 -11.07
CA ARG A 353 3.14 6.59 -10.58
C ARG A 353 3.33 5.18 -10.05
N GLY A 354 2.43 4.78 -9.15
CA GLY A 354 2.31 3.43 -8.62
C GLY A 354 1.67 2.44 -9.59
N SER A 355 0.82 1.55 -9.07
CA SER A 355 0.18 0.46 -9.84
C SER A 355 -1.33 0.65 -10.02
N HIS A 356 -1.80 1.87 -10.04
CA HIS A 356 -3.18 2.18 -10.41
C HIS A 356 -3.24 3.43 -11.29
N LEU A 357 -4.34 3.56 -12.00
CA LEU A 357 -4.70 4.74 -12.78
C LEU A 357 -6.04 5.27 -12.33
N SER A 358 -6.14 6.57 -12.22
CA SER A 358 -7.37 7.30 -11.92
C SER A 358 -7.82 8.09 -13.13
N PHE A 359 -9.12 8.08 -13.37
CA PHE A 359 -9.76 8.87 -14.40
C PHE A 359 -10.91 9.64 -13.79
N SER A 360 -11.02 10.94 -14.07
CA SER A 360 -12.18 11.72 -13.68
C SER A 360 -13.28 11.65 -14.71
N HIS A 361 -14.52 11.62 -14.22
CA HIS A 361 -15.75 11.71 -15.02
C HIS A 361 -16.88 12.22 -14.14
N ASP A 362 -17.75 13.13 -14.65
CA ASP A 362 -18.86 13.71 -13.88
C ASP A 362 -19.82 12.66 -13.29
N SER A 363 -19.91 11.49 -13.94
CA SER A 363 -20.74 10.37 -13.50
C SER A 363 -19.93 9.19 -12.93
N ALA A 364 -18.75 9.44 -12.37
CA ALA A 364 -17.83 8.39 -11.90
C ALA A 364 -18.51 7.35 -10.99
N LEU A 365 -19.35 7.79 -10.06
CA LEU A 365 -20.05 6.89 -9.14
C LEU A 365 -21.06 6.00 -9.88
N ALA A 366 -21.84 6.55 -10.79
CA ALA A 366 -22.80 5.78 -11.59
C ALA A 366 -22.10 4.75 -12.48
N ILE A 367 -20.97 5.14 -13.10
CA ILE A 367 -20.15 4.26 -13.92
C ILE A 367 -19.57 3.11 -13.08
N GLY A 368 -18.99 3.42 -11.91
CA GLY A 368 -18.46 2.40 -11.00
C GLY A 368 -19.55 1.40 -10.58
N GLN A 369 -20.70 1.87 -10.16
CA GLN A 369 -21.83 1.01 -9.77
C GLN A 369 -22.36 0.15 -10.92
N ALA A 370 -22.47 0.71 -12.13
CA ALA A 370 -22.88 -0.05 -13.30
C ALA A 370 -21.85 -1.14 -13.69
N LEU A 371 -20.55 -0.82 -13.61
CA LEU A 371 -19.47 -1.79 -13.85
C LEU A 371 -19.56 -2.98 -12.89
N ILE A 372 -19.78 -2.71 -11.60
CA ILE A 372 -19.87 -3.73 -10.56
C ILE A 372 -21.11 -4.60 -10.75
N ASN A 373 -22.27 -3.98 -10.92
CA ASN A 373 -23.55 -4.69 -10.87
C ASN A 373 -24.02 -5.28 -12.21
N GLU A 374 -23.57 -4.71 -13.33
CA GLU A 374 -24.03 -5.11 -14.66
C GLU A 374 -22.93 -5.76 -15.52
N GLN A 375 -21.65 -5.42 -15.25
CA GLN A 375 -20.53 -5.80 -16.12
C GLN A 375 -19.49 -6.71 -15.42
N SER A 376 -19.78 -7.24 -14.24
CA SER A 376 -18.83 -8.08 -13.50
C SER A 376 -17.41 -7.50 -13.50
N THR A 377 -17.29 -6.16 -13.32
CA THR A 377 -16.00 -5.47 -13.27
C THR A 377 -15.94 -4.62 -12.01
N ILE A 378 -14.96 -4.86 -11.16
CA ILE A 378 -14.81 -4.14 -9.90
C ILE A 378 -13.63 -3.17 -10.00
N PRO A 379 -13.86 -1.90 -10.37
CA PRO A 379 -12.94 -0.79 -10.13
C PRO A 379 -13.20 -0.22 -8.73
N ASP A 380 -12.46 0.80 -8.37
CA ASP A 380 -12.74 1.60 -7.18
C ASP A 380 -13.23 3.01 -7.57
N VAL A 381 -14.03 3.62 -6.70
CA VAL A 381 -14.53 5.00 -6.91
C VAL A 381 -14.07 5.88 -5.77
N ARG A 382 -13.47 7.02 -6.10
CA ARG A 382 -13.09 8.05 -5.12
C ARG A 382 -13.86 9.34 -5.37
N PRO A 383 -14.77 9.69 -4.47
CA PRO A 383 -15.51 10.94 -4.59
C PRO A 383 -14.60 12.17 -4.72
N PRO A 384 -15.02 13.21 -5.44
CA PRO A 384 -16.35 13.31 -6.04
C PRO A 384 -16.47 12.62 -7.42
N ASP A 385 -15.37 12.42 -8.15
CA ASP A 385 -15.41 12.27 -9.61
C ASP A 385 -14.40 11.23 -10.17
N LEU A 386 -13.72 10.44 -9.34
CA LEU A 386 -12.69 9.52 -9.83
C LEU A 386 -13.17 8.08 -9.91
N VAL A 387 -12.94 7.44 -11.06
CA VAL A 387 -12.90 5.98 -11.21
C VAL A 387 -11.44 5.55 -11.22
N ARG A 388 -11.08 4.60 -10.35
CA ARG A 388 -9.71 4.15 -10.16
C ARG A 388 -9.58 2.68 -10.55
N PHE A 389 -8.60 2.37 -11.40
CA PHE A 389 -8.29 1.03 -11.88
C PHE A 389 -6.95 0.58 -11.31
N GLY A 390 -6.99 -0.35 -10.36
CA GLY A 390 -5.82 -0.89 -9.68
C GLY A 390 -5.32 -2.17 -10.35
N PHE A 391 -4.06 -2.18 -10.75
CA PHE A 391 -3.43 -3.31 -11.42
C PHE A 391 -2.63 -4.13 -10.43
N ALA A 392 -3.02 -5.40 -10.27
CA ALA A 392 -2.31 -6.36 -9.43
C ALA A 392 -1.65 -7.43 -10.34
N PRO A 393 -0.35 -7.27 -10.65
CA PRO A 393 0.33 -8.05 -11.67
C PRO A 393 0.35 -9.56 -11.46
N LEU A 394 0.21 -10.02 -10.21
CA LEU A 394 0.19 -11.45 -9.89
C LEU A 394 -1.07 -12.16 -10.41
N TYR A 395 -2.16 -11.43 -10.70
CA TYR A 395 -3.39 -12.06 -11.15
C TYR A 395 -4.13 -11.32 -12.27
N ASN A 396 -3.86 -10.03 -12.53
CA ASN A 396 -4.44 -9.37 -13.69
C ASN A 396 -3.72 -9.74 -14.98
N THR A 397 -4.48 -9.81 -16.09
CA THR A 397 -4.00 -10.15 -17.42
C THR A 397 -4.19 -8.97 -18.38
N PHE A 398 -3.47 -8.97 -19.50
CA PHE A 398 -3.67 -7.97 -20.57
C PHE A 398 -5.05 -8.11 -21.21
N GLY A 399 -5.58 -9.34 -21.30
CA GLY A 399 -6.94 -9.57 -21.75
C GLY A 399 -7.98 -8.89 -20.87
N GLU A 400 -7.86 -8.98 -19.54
CA GLU A 400 -8.72 -8.27 -18.59
C GLU A 400 -8.63 -6.74 -18.74
N ILE A 401 -7.46 -6.21 -19.05
CA ILE A 401 -7.27 -4.76 -19.28
C ILE A 401 -8.05 -4.29 -20.51
N GLU A 402 -7.94 -5.01 -21.61
CA GLU A 402 -8.69 -4.64 -22.82
C GLU A 402 -10.20 -4.80 -22.64
N GLU A 403 -10.61 -5.92 -22.06
CA GLU A 403 -12.02 -6.20 -21.77
C GLU A 403 -12.63 -5.17 -20.82
N SER A 404 -11.90 -4.68 -19.84
CA SER A 404 -12.39 -3.65 -18.91
C SER A 404 -12.73 -2.33 -19.62
N ILE A 405 -11.97 -1.95 -20.64
CA ILE A 405 -12.24 -0.77 -21.47
C ILE A 405 -13.56 -0.96 -22.24
N GLU A 406 -13.76 -2.14 -22.86
CA GLU A 406 -15.00 -2.46 -23.58
C GLU A 406 -16.21 -2.39 -22.64
N ARG A 407 -16.09 -2.95 -21.43
CA ARG A 407 -17.17 -2.91 -20.43
C ARG A 407 -17.51 -1.50 -19.96
N VAL A 408 -16.52 -0.60 -19.82
CA VAL A 408 -16.78 0.83 -19.56
C VAL A 408 -17.61 1.43 -20.70
N LYS A 409 -17.27 1.15 -21.95
CA LYS A 409 -18.02 1.63 -23.13
C LYS A 409 -19.46 1.09 -23.13
N GLU A 410 -19.63 -0.20 -22.83
CA GLU A 410 -20.97 -0.82 -22.74
C GLU A 410 -21.83 -0.16 -21.66
N VAL A 411 -21.28 0.18 -20.50
CA VAL A 411 -21.98 0.96 -19.46
C VAL A 411 -22.48 2.29 -20.01
N ILE A 412 -21.62 3.03 -20.71
CA ILE A 412 -21.94 4.37 -21.21
C ILE A 412 -22.99 4.29 -22.32
N TYR A 413 -22.75 3.49 -23.37
CA TYR A 413 -23.66 3.37 -24.51
C TYR A 413 -24.94 2.63 -24.15
N GLY A 414 -24.92 1.72 -23.19
CA GLY A 414 -26.06 0.96 -22.71
C GLY A 414 -26.97 1.70 -21.72
N GLY A 415 -26.67 2.99 -21.41
CA GLY A 415 -27.47 3.79 -20.48
C GLY A 415 -27.26 3.45 -19.00
N GLY A 416 -26.13 2.84 -18.66
CA GLY A 416 -25.77 2.51 -17.26
C GLY A 416 -25.70 3.76 -16.37
N ILE A 417 -25.20 4.88 -16.90
CA ILE A 417 -25.15 6.16 -16.16
C ILE A 417 -26.54 6.59 -15.69
N ASP A 418 -27.55 6.50 -16.56
CA ASP A 418 -28.91 6.92 -16.20
C ASP A 418 -29.54 5.98 -15.16
N ARG A 419 -29.28 4.67 -15.27
CA ARG A 419 -29.81 3.68 -14.31
C ARG A 419 -29.23 3.85 -12.90
N TRP A 420 -27.98 4.31 -12.81
CA TRP A 420 -27.25 4.45 -11.53
C TRP A 420 -27.03 5.91 -11.11
N ARG A 421 -27.75 6.87 -11.73
CA ARG A 421 -27.58 8.32 -11.48
C ARG A 421 -27.72 8.71 -10.00
N ASP A 422 -28.65 8.06 -9.29
CA ASP A 422 -28.94 8.33 -7.88
C ASP A 422 -28.19 7.36 -6.93
N ALA A 423 -27.15 6.69 -7.43
CA ALA A 423 -26.34 5.81 -6.60
C ALA A 423 -25.67 6.56 -5.44
N THR A 424 -25.65 5.93 -4.28
CA THR A 424 -24.92 6.44 -3.12
C THR A 424 -23.55 5.77 -3.05
N PRO A 425 -22.50 6.49 -2.57
CA PRO A 425 -21.19 5.88 -2.37
C PRO A 425 -21.27 4.68 -1.42
N VAL A 426 -20.87 3.52 -1.90
CA VAL A 426 -20.66 2.30 -1.10
C VAL A 426 -19.29 1.75 -1.46
N VAL A 427 -18.70 1.02 -0.53
CA VAL A 427 -17.47 0.26 -0.82
C VAL A 427 -17.83 -0.78 -1.89
N PRO A 428 -17.04 -0.94 -2.94
CA PRO A 428 -17.28 -1.91 -4.01
C PRO A 428 -17.46 -3.35 -3.52
#